data_9c2249fbf6b14b63ade8bf8957176207
#
_entry.id   9c2249fbf6b14b63ade8bf8957176207
#
_cell.length_a   1.000
_cell.length_b   1.000
_cell.length_c   1.000
_cell.angle_alpha   90.00
_cell.angle_beta   90.00
_cell.angle_gamma   90.00
#
_symmetry.space_group_name_H-M   'P 1'
#
loop_
_entity.id
_entity.type
_entity.pdbx_description
1 polymer ?
#
loop_
_entity_poly.entity_id
_entity_poly.type
_entity_poly.pdbx_seq_one_letter_code
_entity_poly.pdbx_strand_id
1 'polypeptide(L)'
;VYKRQDINGTKTLVYKFENEDMDSLRDFENRIKSAYDEIIIVFANVKEGKLVFTVSVSDSLTNKFNAGKIVREIAQVAGGNGGGRKNFAQAGASEVSKVDQALEKAIEIIKE
;
A
#
# COMPACT_ATOMS: atom_id res chain seq x y z
N VAL A 1 3.36 11.54 5.52
CA VAL A 1 2.53 11.57 6.73
C VAL A 1 2.03 10.18 7.07
N TYR A 2 2.24 9.79 8.30
CA TYR A 2 1.87 8.48 8.81
C TYR A 2 0.41 8.47 9.26
N LYS A 3 -0.35 7.48 8.79
CA LYS A 3 -1.74 7.30 9.23
C LYS A 3 -1.98 5.85 9.61
N ARG A 4 -2.40 5.65 10.84
CA ARG A 4 -2.82 4.35 11.34
C ARG A 4 -4.30 4.42 11.64
N GLN A 5 -5.10 3.58 10.99
CA GLN A 5 -6.55 3.63 11.11
C GLN A 5 -7.13 2.23 11.27
N ASP A 6 -8.26 2.16 11.97
CA ASP A 6 -9.13 0.99 11.94
C ASP A 6 -10.27 1.31 10.99
N ILE A 7 -10.32 0.59 9.85
CA ILE A 7 -11.34 0.79 8.84
C ILE A 7 -12.25 -0.43 8.85
N ASN A 8 -13.50 -0.24 9.25
CA ASN A 8 -14.47 -1.34 9.34
C ASN A 8 -13.95 -2.50 10.19
N GLY A 9 -13.24 -2.20 11.27
CA GLY A 9 -12.67 -3.20 12.16
C GLY A 9 -11.35 -3.80 11.69
N THR A 10 -10.82 -3.34 10.57
CA THR A 10 -9.54 -3.80 10.02
C THR A 10 -8.46 -2.76 10.27
N LYS A 11 -7.36 -3.17 10.89
CA LYS A 11 -6.22 -2.26 11.10
C LYS A 11 -5.56 -1.97 9.77
N THR A 12 -5.36 -0.69 9.49
CA THR A 12 -4.77 -0.25 8.23
C THR A 12 -3.69 0.78 8.52
N LEU A 13 -2.52 0.57 7.92
CA LEU A 13 -1.40 1.48 8.05
C LEU A 13 -1.11 2.07 6.68
N VAL A 14 -1.24 3.38 6.55
CA VAL A 14 -0.98 4.10 5.30
C VAL A 14 0.11 5.12 5.56
N TYR A 15 1.20 5.06 4.79
CA TYR A 15 2.32 5.96 4.99
C TYR A 15 2.99 6.31 3.66
N LYS A 16 3.52 7.54 3.59
CA LYS A 16 4.25 8.04 2.44
C LYS A 16 5.72 8.25 2.85
N PHE A 17 6.61 7.61 2.11
CA PHE A 17 8.05 7.74 2.30
C PHE A 17 8.66 8.56 1.17
N GLU A 18 9.83 9.13 1.44
CA GLU A 18 10.60 9.85 0.42
C GLU A 18 12.02 9.32 0.42
N ASN A 19 12.53 8.99 -0.76
CA ASN A 19 13.93 8.57 -0.98
C ASN A 19 14.35 7.34 -0.17
N GLU A 20 13.41 6.45 0.14
CA GLU A 20 13.72 5.23 0.85
C GLU A 20 14.12 4.11 -0.10
N ASP A 21 14.90 3.16 0.43
CA ASP A 21 15.27 1.95 -0.29
C ASP A 21 14.11 0.94 -0.24
N MET A 22 13.78 0.35 -1.40
CA MET A 22 12.66 -0.58 -1.47
C MET A 22 12.87 -1.84 -0.64
N ASP A 23 14.10 -2.33 -0.54
CA ASP A 23 14.40 -3.50 0.29
C ASP A 23 14.15 -3.19 1.77
N SER A 24 14.52 -1.99 2.21
CA SER A 24 14.28 -1.52 3.58
C SER A 24 12.78 -1.40 3.86
N LEU A 25 12.01 -0.89 2.90
CA LEU A 25 10.56 -0.76 3.04
C LEU A 25 9.89 -2.14 3.13
N ARG A 26 10.34 -3.09 2.33
CA ARG A 26 9.80 -4.45 2.35
C ARG A 26 10.07 -5.11 3.70
N ASP A 27 11.28 -4.96 4.22
CA ASP A 27 11.62 -5.48 5.55
C ASP A 27 10.75 -4.85 6.63
N PHE A 28 10.53 -3.55 6.54
CA PHE A 28 9.70 -2.82 7.49
C PHE A 28 8.25 -3.32 7.44
N GLU A 29 7.70 -3.52 6.24
CA GLU A 29 6.37 -4.08 6.08
C GLU A 29 6.26 -5.47 6.71
N ASN A 30 7.26 -6.33 6.48
CA ASN A 30 7.26 -7.67 7.04
C ASN A 30 7.30 -7.65 8.56
N ARG A 31 8.06 -6.73 9.15
CA ARG A 31 8.12 -6.59 10.60
C ARG A 31 6.78 -6.17 11.18
N ILE A 32 6.12 -5.20 10.55
CA ILE A 32 4.80 -4.73 10.98
C ILE A 32 3.78 -5.86 10.83
N LYS A 33 3.81 -6.55 9.70
CA LYS A 33 2.89 -7.64 9.41
C LYS A 33 3.02 -8.76 10.44
N SER A 34 4.24 -9.04 10.90
CA SER A 34 4.50 -10.07 11.91
C SER A 34 4.03 -9.64 13.30
N ALA A 35 3.97 -8.35 13.56
CA ALA A 35 3.57 -7.83 14.87
C ALA A 35 2.05 -7.79 15.06
N TYR A 36 1.27 -7.92 14.00
CA TYR A 36 -0.19 -7.86 14.05
C TYR A 36 -0.79 -9.11 13.42
N ASP A 37 -1.88 -9.61 14.00
CA ASP A 37 -2.57 -10.78 13.46
C ASP A 37 -3.25 -10.47 12.14
N GLU A 38 -3.88 -9.29 12.05
CA GLU A 38 -4.59 -8.89 10.85
C GLU A 38 -4.34 -7.41 10.58
N ILE A 39 -3.67 -7.10 9.46
CA ILE A 39 -3.34 -5.73 9.10
C ILE A 39 -3.23 -5.59 7.59
N ILE A 40 -3.61 -4.42 7.08
CA ILE A 40 -3.35 -4.02 5.70
C ILE A 40 -2.36 -2.88 5.74
N ILE A 41 -1.28 -2.99 4.96
CA ILE A 41 -0.24 -1.97 4.92
C ILE A 41 -0.18 -1.42 3.50
N VAL A 42 -0.28 -0.09 3.37
CA VAL A 42 -0.16 0.61 2.09
C VAL A 42 0.95 1.63 2.23
N PHE A 43 2.05 1.42 1.54
CA PHE A 43 3.17 2.36 1.52
C PHE A 43 3.33 2.96 0.14
N ALA A 44 3.66 4.24 0.09
CA ALA A 44 4.06 4.93 -1.13
C ALA A 44 5.46 5.48 -0.91
N ASN A 45 6.34 5.31 -1.89
CA ASN A 45 7.69 5.84 -1.82
C ASN A 45 7.95 6.72 -3.04
N VAL A 46 8.36 7.96 -2.80
CA VAL A 46 8.74 8.91 -3.85
C VAL A 46 10.26 8.98 -3.90
N LYS A 47 10.85 8.59 -5.02
CA LYS A 47 12.30 8.62 -5.19
C LYS A 47 12.63 9.00 -6.62
N GLU A 48 13.47 10.02 -6.77
CA GLU A 48 13.98 10.45 -8.09
C GLU A 48 12.87 10.72 -9.11
N GLY A 49 11.78 11.36 -8.66
CA GLY A 49 10.66 11.69 -9.52
C GLY A 49 9.77 10.53 -9.89
N LYS A 50 9.97 9.38 -9.27
CA LYS A 50 9.15 8.19 -9.49
C LYS A 50 8.41 7.83 -8.22
N LEU A 51 7.24 7.21 -8.40
CA LEU A 51 6.39 6.79 -7.30
C LEU A 51 6.24 5.27 -7.34
N VAL A 52 6.45 4.64 -6.20
CA VAL A 52 6.26 3.19 -6.07
C VAL A 52 5.32 2.93 -4.90
N PHE A 53 4.33 2.09 -5.13
CA PHE A 53 3.40 1.65 -4.09
C PHE A 53 3.68 0.21 -3.70
N THR A 54 3.59 -0.09 -2.41
CA THR A 54 3.60 -1.46 -1.92
C THR A 54 2.37 -1.67 -1.04
N VAL A 55 1.70 -2.80 -1.21
CA VAL A 55 0.52 -3.16 -0.43
C VAL A 55 0.74 -4.54 0.15
N SER A 56 0.56 -4.66 1.46
CA SER A 56 0.65 -5.93 2.17
C SER A 56 -0.67 -6.21 2.85
N VAL A 57 -1.16 -7.44 2.73
CA VAL A 57 -2.41 -7.88 3.36
C VAL A 57 -2.12 -9.15 4.13
N SER A 58 -2.51 -9.20 5.40
CA SER A 58 -2.36 -10.42 6.21
C SER A 58 -3.09 -11.61 5.56
N ASP A 59 -2.50 -12.78 5.65
CA ASP A 59 -3.04 -13.96 4.98
C ASP A 59 -4.51 -14.22 5.33
N SER A 60 -4.87 -14.00 6.58
CA SER A 60 -6.25 -14.18 7.03
C SER A 60 -7.24 -13.20 6.41
N LEU A 61 -6.75 -12.09 5.85
CA LEU A 61 -7.58 -11.07 5.21
C LEU A 61 -7.66 -11.21 3.69
N THR A 62 -6.92 -12.14 3.11
CA THR A 62 -6.88 -12.27 1.64
C THR A 62 -8.19 -12.74 1.02
N ASN A 63 -9.13 -13.23 1.83
CA ASN A 63 -10.47 -13.56 1.37
C ASN A 63 -11.29 -12.32 1.01
N LYS A 64 -11.04 -11.22 1.71
CA LYS A 64 -11.75 -9.96 1.51
C LYS A 64 -10.96 -8.96 0.69
N PHE A 65 -9.64 -8.96 0.85
CA PHE A 65 -8.76 -7.97 0.26
C PHE A 65 -7.66 -8.65 -0.54
N ASN A 66 -7.39 -8.10 -1.70
CA ASN A 66 -6.36 -8.62 -2.61
C ASN A 66 -5.35 -7.49 -2.85
N ALA A 67 -4.12 -7.68 -2.35
CA ALA A 67 -3.08 -6.66 -2.46
C ALA A 67 -2.80 -6.28 -3.93
N GLY A 68 -2.78 -7.27 -4.82
CA GLY A 68 -2.55 -7.03 -6.23
C GLY A 68 -3.62 -6.15 -6.87
N LYS A 69 -4.88 -6.36 -6.49
CA LYS A 69 -5.99 -5.56 -6.98
C LYS A 69 -5.94 -4.14 -6.41
N ILE A 70 -5.67 -4.03 -5.10
CA ILE A 70 -5.59 -2.73 -4.44
C ILE A 70 -4.48 -1.89 -5.05
N VAL A 71 -3.28 -2.46 -5.19
CA VAL A 71 -2.13 -1.72 -5.70
C VAL A 71 -2.35 -1.29 -7.16
N ARG A 72 -3.03 -2.12 -7.94
CA ARG A 72 -3.34 -1.78 -9.33
C ARG A 72 -4.26 -0.57 -9.41
N GLU A 73 -5.31 -0.56 -8.62
CA GLU A 73 -6.27 0.54 -8.60
C GLU A 73 -5.65 1.85 -8.13
N ILE A 74 -4.84 1.80 -7.07
CA ILE A 74 -4.21 3.03 -6.56
C ILE A 74 -3.13 3.53 -7.52
N ALA A 75 -2.40 2.64 -8.18
CA ALA A 75 -1.40 3.04 -9.16
C ALA A 75 -2.03 3.74 -10.35
N GLN A 76 -3.21 3.31 -10.79
CA GLN A 76 -3.91 3.94 -11.90
C GLN A 76 -4.26 5.40 -11.61
N VAL A 77 -4.55 5.74 -10.37
CA VAL A 77 -4.80 7.13 -9.96
C VAL A 77 -3.58 8.00 -10.24
N ALA A 78 -2.39 7.45 -10.06
CA ALA A 78 -1.13 8.17 -10.24
C ALA A 78 -0.48 7.89 -11.60
N GLY A 79 -1.22 7.36 -12.56
CA GLY A 79 -0.71 7.12 -13.90
C GLY A 79 0.25 5.94 -14.01
N GLY A 80 0.04 4.91 -13.19
CA GLY A 80 0.91 3.75 -13.17
C GLY A 80 0.17 2.44 -13.27
N ASN A 81 0.90 1.36 -13.05
CA ASN A 81 0.36 0.02 -13.10
C ASN A 81 1.25 -0.93 -12.32
N GLY A 82 0.72 -2.09 -11.98
CA GLY A 82 1.45 -3.12 -11.28
C GLY A 82 0.53 -4.23 -10.82
N GLY A 83 1.00 -5.04 -9.91
CA GLY A 83 0.22 -6.14 -9.37
C GLY A 83 1.09 -7.05 -8.53
N GLY A 84 0.58 -8.22 -8.22
CA GLY A 84 1.31 -9.17 -7.41
C GLY A 84 0.37 -10.23 -6.84
N ARG A 85 0.73 -10.70 -5.65
CA ARG A 85 -0.03 -11.74 -4.96
C ARG A 85 -1.17 -11.11 -4.15
N LYS A 86 -2.02 -11.96 -3.62
CA LYS A 86 -3.12 -11.51 -2.77
C LYS A 86 -2.62 -10.90 -1.46
N ASN A 87 -1.48 -11.36 -0.95
CA ASN A 87 -0.93 -10.90 0.33
C ASN A 87 0.18 -9.85 0.19
N PHE A 88 0.74 -9.68 -0.99
CA PHE A 88 1.76 -8.65 -1.22
C PHE A 88 1.83 -8.28 -2.69
N ALA A 89 1.83 -6.98 -2.98
CA ALA A 89 1.92 -6.48 -4.35
C ALA A 89 2.64 -5.14 -4.39
N GLN A 90 3.12 -4.81 -5.58
CA GLN A 90 3.93 -3.62 -5.81
C GLN A 90 3.59 -3.03 -7.17
N ALA A 91 3.57 -1.69 -7.26
CA ALA A 91 3.28 -1.00 -8.51
C ALA A 91 4.12 0.27 -8.61
N GLY A 92 4.45 0.63 -9.86
CA GLY A 92 5.13 1.90 -10.14
C GLY A 92 4.17 2.89 -10.78
N ALA A 93 4.40 4.18 -10.56
CA ALA A 93 3.60 5.25 -11.13
C ALA A 93 4.47 6.45 -11.46
N SER A 94 4.00 7.32 -12.36
CA SER A 94 4.77 8.47 -12.82
C SER A 94 4.30 9.81 -12.25
N GLU A 95 3.04 9.90 -11.81
CA GLU A 95 2.47 11.16 -11.36
C GLU A 95 2.60 11.31 -9.84
N VAL A 96 3.78 11.73 -9.41
CA VAL A 96 4.11 11.91 -7.99
C VAL A 96 3.14 12.85 -7.27
N SER A 97 2.66 13.89 -7.97
CA SER A 97 1.72 14.86 -7.40
C SER A 97 0.38 14.23 -6.99
N LYS A 98 0.08 13.03 -7.47
CA LYS A 98 -1.18 12.34 -7.15
C LYS A 98 -1.04 11.29 -6.07
N VAL A 99 0.11 11.24 -5.38
CA VAL A 99 0.35 10.24 -4.35
C VAL A 99 -0.71 10.27 -3.25
N ASP A 100 -1.10 11.46 -2.80
CA ASP A 100 -2.10 11.59 -1.72
C ASP A 100 -3.47 11.08 -2.18
N GLN A 101 -3.86 11.38 -3.42
CA GLN A 101 -5.10 10.89 -4.00
C GLN A 101 -5.10 9.37 -4.11
N ALA A 102 -3.97 8.78 -4.48
CA ALA A 102 -3.83 7.34 -4.58
C ALA A 102 -3.97 6.68 -3.20
N LEU A 103 -3.36 7.25 -2.18
CA LEU A 103 -3.47 6.72 -0.82
C LEU A 103 -4.90 6.84 -0.29
N GLU A 104 -5.61 7.92 -0.61
CA GLU A 104 -7.02 8.07 -0.26
C GLU A 104 -7.87 7.01 -0.97
N LYS A 105 -7.54 6.69 -2.21
CA LYS A 105 -8.23 5.64 -2.96
C LYS A 105 -8.06 4.29 -2.27
N ALA A 106 -6.86 4.01 -1.73
CA ALA A 106 -6.63 2.77 -0.99
C ALA A 106 -7.55 2.68 0.22
N ILE A 107 -7.71 3.78 0.95
CA ILE A 107 -8.60 3.83 2.11
C ILE A 107 -10.05 3.57 1.68
N GLU A 108 -10.50 4.17 0.57
CA GLU A 108 -11.84 3.94 0.05
C GLU A 108 -12.09 2.49 -0.32
N ILE A 109 -11.12 1.85 -0.96
CA ILE A 109 -11.22 0.44 -1.33
C ILE A 109 -11.38 -0.44 -0.10
N ILE A 110 -10.63 -0.16 0.95
CA ILE A 110 -10.68 -0.94 2.18
C ILE A 110 -12.00 -0.75 2.91
N LYS A 111 -12.61 0.44 2.79
CA LYS A 111 -13.92 0.72 3.40
C LYS A 111 -15.07 -0.02 2.74
N GLU A 112 -14.92 -0.38 1.50
CA GLU A 112 -15.97 -1.08 0.76
C GLU A 112 -16.22 -2.54 1.27
#